data_54e9496f8161747e75d2764722dc0a1a
#
_entry.id   54e9496f8161747e75d2764722dc0a1a
#
_cell.length_a   1.000
_cell.length_b   1.000
_cell.length_c   1.000
_cell.angle_alpha   90.00
_cell.angle_beta   90.00
_cell.angle_gamma   90.00
#
_symmetry.space_group_name_H-M   'P 1'
#
loop_
_entity.id
_entity.type
_entity.pdbx_description
1 polymer ?
#
loop_
_entity_poly.entity_id
_entity_poly.type
_entity_poly.pdbx_seq_one_letter_code
_entity_poly.pdbx_strand_id
1 'polypeptide(L)'
;MGRYGHLGFSKSSQAHCHDCSSGKYQLVTGQSSCEFCGTCPAGKKRIGCGLASAGTCEVCAQGSHKNAHHQWDTSCTLCGTGKYGSAAHSRTGEHHCLNCAKGQFRDATGHTDCVQCDAGTYQSATGETSCMACQTGRFTSGPGKSTCTLCPIGQHQSSNGKTACEPCEPGTFADVRGLATCKKCTFGQFNKGQGLTECKTCTAGQYR
;
A
#
# COMPACT_ATOMS: atom_id res chain seq x y z
N MET A 1 -21.69 -40.15 -3.27
CA MET A 1 -20.55 -40.74 -3.97
C MET A 1 -19.31 -40.10 -3.35
N GLY A 2 -18.15 -40.64 -3.44
CA GLY A 2 -16.94 -40.09 -2.79
C GLY A 2 -16.48 -40.93 -1.60
N ARG A 3 -16.91 -42.16 -1.51
CA ARG A 3 -16.49 -43.14 -0.50
C ARG A 3 -15.74 -44.29 -1.14
N TYR A 4 -14.79 -44.86 -0.44
CA TYR A 4 -14.00 -46.02 -0.89
C TYR A 4 -14.17 -47.20 0.12
N GLY A 5 -14.02 -48.42 -0.33
CA GLY A 5 -14.08 -49.62 0.48
C GLY A 5 -12.71 -50.09 0.94
N HIS A 6 -12.57 -50.41 2.23
CA HIS A 6 -11.30 -50.95 2.78
C HIS A 6 -11.24 -52.47 2.60
N LEU A 7 -10.10 -52.96 2.09
CA LEU A 7 -9.84 -54.40 1.96
C LEU A 7 -9.48 -54.96 3.34
N GLY A 8 -10.35 -55.71 3.97
CA GLY A 8 -10.03 -56.37 5.25
C GLY A 8 -11.14 -56.59 6.25
N PHE A 9 -12.35 -56.10 5.98
CA PHE A 9 -13.49 -56.28 6.85
C PHE A 9 -14.66 -56.95 6.10
N SER A 10 -15.60 -57.59 6.84
CA SER A 10 -16.80 -58.21 6.31
C SER A 10 -17.67 -57.20 5.55
N LYS A 11 -17.98 -57.46 4.27
CA LYS A 11 -18.63 -56.54 3.31
C LYS A 11 -20.17 -56.34 3.59
N SER A 12 -20.64 -56.53 4.80
CA SER A 12 -22.07 -56.62 5.09
C SER A 12 -22.77 -55.35 5.52
N SER A 13 -22.08 -54.21 5.60
CA SER A 13 -22.69 -52.91 5.98
C SER A 13 -22.07 -51.71 5.31
N GLN A 14 -22.84 -50.62 5.16
CA GLN A 14 -22.32 -49.31 4.67
C GLN A 14 -21.22 -48.73 5.56
N ALA A 15 -20.99 -49.25 6.77
CA ALA A 15 -19.88 -48.85 7.65
C ALA A 15 -18.48 -49.12 7.06
N HIS A 16 -18.40 -49.86 5.94
CA HIS A 16 -17.19 -50.14 5.18
C HIS A 16 -16.75 -49.02 4.25
N CYS A 17 -17.64 -48.06 3.97
CA CYS A 17 -17.36 -47.00 3.06
C CYS A 17 -16.91 -45.77 3.85
N HIS A 18 -15.70 -45.29 3.62
CA HIS A 18 -15.13 -44.10 4.22
C HIS A 18 -15.18 -42.94 3.25
N ASP A 19 -15.42 -41.73 3.77
CA ASP A 19 -15.35 -40.53 2.99
C ASP A 19 -13.89 -40.22 2.58
N CYS A 20 -13.69 -39.66 1.39
CA CYS A 20 -12.38 -39.21 0.98
C CYS A 20 -11.88 -38.10 1.90
N SER A 21 -10.64 -38.24 2.38
CA SER A 21 -10.00 -37.22 3.19
C SER A 21 -9.80 -35.91 2.39
N SER A 22 -9.56 -34.81 3.09
CA SER A 22 -9.29 -33.51 2.48
C SER A 22 -8.21 -33.60 1.40
N GLY A 23 -8.42 -32.95 0.26
CA GLY A 23 -7.52 -32.99 -0.89
C GLY A 23 -7.66 -34.23 -1.77
N LYS A 24 -8.67 -35.08 -1.52
CA LYS A 24 -8.97 -36.28 -2.33
C LYS A 24 -10.45 -36.34 -2.70
N TYR A 25 -10.75 -37.04 -3.79
CA TYR A 25 -12.11 -37.26 -4.30
C TYR A 25 -12.26 -38.62 -4.94
N GLN A 26 -13.50 -39.07 -5.17
CA GLN A 26 -13.81 -40.26 -5.95
C GLN A 26 -15.13 -40.08 -6.71
N LEU A 27 -15.06 -40.13 -8.04
CA LEU A 27 -16.22 -39.96 -8.91
C LEU A 27 -16.99 -41.27 -9.16
N VAL A 28 -16.32 -42.39 -9.07
CA VAL A 28 -16.86 -43.69 -9.41
C VAL A 28 -17.20 -44.47 -8.15
N THR A 29 -18.36 -45.12 -8.14
CA THR A 29 -18.79 -46.01 -7.03
C THR A 29 -17.98 -47.33 -7.04
N GLY A 30 -17.82 -47.94 -5.84
CA GLY A 30 -17.19 -49.25 -5.71
C GLY A 30 -15.65 -49.26 -5.79
N GLN A 31 -15.04 -48.12 -5.70
CA GLN A 31 -13.56 -47.98 -5.66
C GLN A 31 -13.02 -48.25 -4.25
N SER A 32 -11.77 -48.70 -4.17
CA SER A 32 -11.05 -48.98 -2.92
C SER A 32 -10.15 -47.83 -2.45
N SER A 33 -10.01 -46.77 -3.24
CA SER A 33 -9.16 -45.59 -2.91
C SER A 33 -9.74 -44.30 -3.46
N CYS A 34 -9.30 -43.18 -2.90
CA CYS A 34 -9.61 -41.83 -3.41
C CYS A 34 -8.43 -41.32 -4.28
N GLU A 35 -8.77 -40.57 -5.33
CA GLU A 35 -7.81 -39.86 -6.17
C GLU A 35 -7.45 -38.51 -5.53
N PHE A 36 -6.23 -38.07 -5.78
CA PHE A 36 -5.80 -36.72 -5.33
C PHE A 36 -6.44 -35.64 -6.20
N CYS A 37 -6.83 -34.54 -5.55
CA CYS A 37 -7.19 -33.32 -6.25
C CYS A 37 -5.99 -32.86 -7.09
N GLY A 38 -6.18 -32.71 -8.38
CA GLY A 38 -5.12 -32.23 -9.27
C GLY A 38 -4.64 -30.83 -8.91
N THR A 39 -3.43 -30.48 -9.29
CA THR A 39 -2.86 -29.13 -9.10
C THR A 39 -3.49 -28.14 -10.07
N CYS A 40 -3.64 -26.87 -9.63
CA CYS A 40 -4.00 -25.79 -10.53
C CYS A 40 -2.74 -25.08 -11.06
N PRO A 41 -2.78 -24.57 -12.29
CA PRO A 41 -1.69 -23.74 -12.82
C PRO A 41 -1.45 -22.50 -11.94
N ALA A 42 -0.27 -21.90 -12.08
CA ALA A 42 0.04 -20.64 -11.43
C ALA A 42 -1.05 -19.58 -11.71
N GLY A 43 -1.35 -18.75 -10.72
CA GLY A 43 -2.43 -17.75 -10.78
C GLY A 43 -3.84 -18.30 -10.58
N LYS A 44 -4.00 -19.60 -10.30
CA LYS A 44 -5.31 -20.22 -10.05
C LYS A 44 -5.30 -21.05 -8.77
N LYS A 45 -6.36 -20.97 -7.99
CA LYS A 45 -6.64 -21.81 -6.81
C LYS A 45 -7.64 -22.92 -7.16
N ARG A 46 -7.63 -24.02 -6.42
CA ARG A 46 -8.61 -25.08 -6.57
C ARG A 46 -9.83 -24.81 -5.68
N ILE A 47 -11.02 -24.98 -6.24
CA ILE A 47 -12.27 -24.89 -5.51
C ILE A 47 -13.11 -26.16 -5.70
N GLY A 48 -13.89 -26.53 -4.68
CA GLY A 48 -14.88 -27.59 -4.74
C GLY A 48 -14.32 -29.00 -4.94
N CYS A 49 -13.03 -29.25 -4.70
CA CYS A 49 -12.48 -30.60 -4.70
C CYS A 49 -12.75 -31.30 -3.36
N GLY A 50 -13.28 -32.48 -3.43
CA GLY A 50 -13.59 -33.31 -2.26
C GLY A 50 -14.75 -34.27 -2.54
N LEU A 51 -14.90 -35.28 -1.70
CA LEU A 51 -15.93 -36.31 -1.80
C LEU A 51 -16.16 -36.84 -3.24
N ALA A 52 -17.13 -36.30 -3.92
CA ALA A 52 -17.57 -36.68 -5.27
C ALA A 52 -17.24 -35.66 -6.36
N SER A 53 -16.23 -34.80 -6.15
CA SER A 53 -15.86 -33.76 -7.11
C SER A 53 -14.35 -33.60 -7.21
N ALA A 54 -13.83 -33.58 -8.43
CA ALA A 54 -12.44 -33.22 -8.73
C ALA A 54 -12.17 -31.71 -8.51
N GLY A 55 -13.23 -30.90 -8.37
CA GLY A 55 -13.15 -29.45 -8.29
C GLY A 55 -12.69 -28.79 -9.58
N THR A 56 -12.63 -27.48 -9.58
CA THR A 56 -12.19 -26.64 -10.71
C THR A 56 -11.09 -25.67 -10.29
N CYS A 57 -10.34 -25.17 -11.28
CA CYS A 57 -9.33 -24.14 -11.05
C CYS A 57 -9.93 -22.76 -11.32
N GLU A 58 -10.01 -21.93 -10.30
CA GLU A 58 -10.47 -20.54 -10.36
C GLU A 58 -9.30 -19.56 -10.32
N VAL A 59 -9.36 -18.51 -11.12
CA VAL A 59 -8.33 -17.46 -11.15
C VAL A 59 -8.29 -16.72 -9.81
N CYS A 60 -7.10 -16.46 -9.28
CA CYS A 60 -6.92 -15.62 -8.09
C CYS A 60 -7.59 -14.26 -8.28
N ALA A 61 -8.19 -13.73 -7.22
CA ALA A 61 -8.73 -12.36 -7.22
C ALA A 61 -7.64 -11.33 -7.49
N GLN A 62 -8.03 -10.15 -7.95
CA GLN A 62 -7.11 -9.02 -8.04
C GLN A 62 -6.53 -8.73 -6.64
N GLY A 63 -5.30 -8.20 -6.59
CA GLY A 63 -4.61 -8.01 -5.31
C GLY A 63 -4.05 -9.30 -4.71
N SER A 64 -4.17 -10.43 -5.39
CA SER A 64 -3.61 -11.71 -4.94
C SER A 64 -2.97 -12.49 -6.09
N HIS A 65 -2.03 -13.36 -5.75
CA HIS A 65 -1.28 -14.18 -6.71
C HIS A 65 -1.09 -15.59 -6.19
N LYS A 66 -0.66 -16.48 -7.05
CA LYS A 66 -0.23 -17.83 -6.70
C LYS A 66 0.94 -18.24 -7.57
N ASN A 67 2.04 -18.61 -6.92
CA ASN A 67 3.20 -19.18 -7.57
C ASN A 67 2.87 -20.61 -8.09
N ALA A 68 3.68 -21.11 -9.00
CA ALA A 68 3.44 -22.43 -9.60
C ALA A 68 3.42 -23.56 -8.56
N HIS A 69 2.48 -24.49 -8.77
CA HIS A 69 2.53 -25.90 -8.38
C HIS A 69 2.83 -26.23 -6.91
N HIS A 70 1.92 -25.92 -6.02
CA HIS A 70 1.79 -26.70 -4.80
C HIS A 70 0.42 -27.37 -4.76
N GLN A 71 0.43 -28.61 -4.27
CA GLN A 71 -0.73 -29.50 -4.09
C GLN A 71 -2.05 -28.73 -3.92
N TRP A 72 -3.15 -29.32 -4.32
CA TRP A 72 -4.57 -28.98 -4.05
C TRP A 72 -4.86 -27.67 -3.24
N ASP A 73 -3.97 -26.67 -3.32
CA ASP A 73 -4.04 -25.40 -2.56
C ASP A 73 -5.27 -24.57 -2.98
N THR A 74 -6.13 -24.30 -1.99
CA THR A 74 -7.42 -23.62 -2.13
C THR A 74 -7.29 -22.10 -1.97
N SER A 75 -6.11 -21.58 -1.68
CA SER A 75 -5.88 -20.15 -1.39
C SER A 75 -4.94 -19.49 -2.39
N CYS A 76 -5.08 -18.17 -2.51
CA CYS A 76 -4.13 -17.30 -3.18
C CYS A 76 -3.46 -16.40 -2.13
N THR A 77 -2.21 -16.05 -2.36
CA THR A 77 -1.44 -15.14 -1.48
C THR A 77 -1.79 -13.71 -1.82
N LEU A 78 -2.14 -12.90 -0.83
CA LEU A 78 -2.41 -11.48 -1.00
C LEU A 78 -1.10 -10.71 -1.26
N CYS A 79 -1.17 -9.68 -2.11
CA CYS A 79 -0.09 -8.71 -2.21
C CYS A 79 0.13 -8.05 -0.85
N GLY A 80 1.39 -7.95 -0.43
CA GLY A 80 1.78 -7.36 0.86
C GLY A 80 1.50 -5.86 0.93
N THR A 81 1.71 -5.29 2.12
CA THR A 81 1.68 -3.83 2.33
C THR A 81 2.71 -3.13 1.46
N GLY A 82 2.48 -1.88 1.10
CA GLY A 82 3.33 -1.14 0.16
C GLY A 82 3.18 -1.59 -1.30
N LYS A 83 2.36 -2.61 -1.57
CA LYS A 83 2.17 -3.20 -2.91
C LYS A 83 0.70 -3.27 -3.30
N TYR A 84 0.46 -3.35 -4.60
CA TYR A 84 -0.86 -3.56 -5.18
C TYR A 84 -0.82 -4.58 -6.31
N GLY A 85 -1.92 -5.29 -6.54
CA GLY A 85 -2.04 -6.28 -7.61
C GLY A 85 -2.78 -5.71 -8.82
N SER A 86 -2.05 -5.36 -9.87
CA SER A 86 -2.63 -4.80 -11.10
C SER A 86 -3.36 -5.86 -11.92
N ALA A 87 -4.52 -5.49 -12.48
CA ALA A 87 -5.26 -6.34 -13.42
C ALA A 87 -4.48 -6.62 -14.73
N ALA A 88 -3.55 -5.73 -15.09
CA ALA A 88 -2.74 -5.84 -16.31
C ALA A 88 -1.60 -6.86 -16.22
N HIS A 89 -1.26 -7.34 -15.02
CA HIS A 89 -0.17 -8.28 -14.82
C HIS A 89 -0.69 -9.70 -14.54
N SER A 90 0.04 -10.70 -15.05
CA SER A 90 -0.27 -12.09 -14.80
C SER A 90 -0.21 -12.41 -13.30
N ARG A 91 -1.26 -13.04 -12.76
CA ARG A 91 -1.37 -13.42 -11.34
C ARG A 91 -0.53 -14.66 -10.97
N THR A 92 0.46 -15.00 -11.82
CA THR A 92 1.24 -16.23 -11.74
C THR A 92 2.41 -16.19 -10.76
N GLY A 93 2.66 -15.07 -10.09
CA GLY A 93 3.76 -14.93 -9.14
C GLY A 93 3.78 -13.59 -8.43
N GLU A 94 4.77 -13.37 -7.58
CA GLU A 94 4.97 -12.09 -6.85
C GLU A 94 5.11 -10.88 -7.77
N HIS A 95 5.52 -11.07 -9.01
CA HIS A 95 5.60 -10.01 -10.03
C HIS A 95 4.24 -9.36 -10.33
N HIS A 96 3.13 -10.01 -9.96
CA HIS A 96 1.80 -9.40 -9.99
C HIS A 96 1.67 -8.26 -8.98
N CYS A 97 2.39 -8.32 -7.86
CA CYS A 97 2.35 -7.34 -6.79
C CYS A 97 3.40 -6.25 -7.04
N LEU A 98 2.96 -5.11 -7.52
CA LEU A 98 3.81 -3.95 -7.82
C LEU A 98 3.95 -3.05 -6.59
N ASN A 99 5.12 -2.47 -6.40
CA ASN A 99 5.33 -1.46 -5.37
C ASN A 99 4.54 -0.19 -5.67
N CYS A 100 3.95 0.42 -4.66
CA CYS A 100 3.41 1.77 -4.77
C CYS A 100 4.51 2.74 -5.22
N ALA A 101 4.17 3.64 -6.12
CA ALA A 101 5.08 4.66 -6.62
C ALA A 101 5.38 5.71 -5.53
N LYS A 102 6.43 6.51 -5.75
CA LYS A 102 6.69 7.70 -4.93
C LYS A 102 5.45 8.60 -4.88
N GLY A 103 5.19 9.19 -3.74
CA GLY A 103 3.97 9.96 -3.50
C GLY A 103 2.75 9.11 -3.17
N GLN A 104 2.91 7.80 -3.08
CA GLN A 104 1.83 6.84 -2.80
C GLN A 104 2.25 5.83 -1.73
N PHE A 105 1.25 5.23 -1.09
CA PHE A 105 1.44 4.19 -0.07
C PHE A 105 0.31 3.17 -0.08
N ARG A 106 0.50 2.05 0.64
CA ARG A 106 -0.56 1.10 0.96
C ARG A 106 -0.26 0.42 2.29
N ASP A 107 -1.12 0.64 3.26
CA ASP A 107 -0.99 0.15 4.64
C ASP A 107 -1.58 -1.25 4.86
N ALA A 108 -2.39 -1.74 3.93
CA ALA A 108 -3.05 -3.03 4.02
C ALA A 108 -2.73 -3.96 2.83
N THR A 109 -2.97 -5.26 2.99
CA THR A 109 -2.69 -6.30 2.01
C THR A 109 -3.86 -6.52 1.04
N GLY A 110 -3.61 -7.10 -0.13
CA GLY A 110 -4.64 -7.55 -1.06
C GLY A 110 -5.31 -6.46 -1.89
N HIS A 111 -4.76 -5.28 -1.94
CA HIS A 111 -5.32 -4.16 -2.70
C HIS A 111 -4.91 -4.16 -4.17
N THR A 112 -5.71 -3.48 -4.98
CA THR A 112 -5.55 -3.36 -6.43
C THR A 112 -4.96 -2.04 -6.88
N ASP A 113 -4.76 -1.11 -5.95
CA ASP A 113 -4.26 0.25 -6.18
C ASP A 113 -3.47 0.77 -4.97
N CYS A 114 -2.81 1.90 -5.14
CA CYS A 114 -2.16 2.65 -4.07
C CYS A 114 -2.89 3.95 -3.78
N VAL A 115 -2.81 4.42 -2.53
CA VAL A 115 -3.38 5.69 -2.08
C VAL A 115 -2.32 6.77 -2.23
N GLN A 116 -2.70 7.92 -2.75
CA GLN A 116 -1.83 9.09 -2.80
C GLN A 116 -1.64 9.69 -1.40
N CYS A 117 -0.44 10.19 -1.13
CA CYS A 117 -0.21 11.00 0.05
C CYS A 117 -1.08 12.27 0.02
N ASP A 118 -1.69 12.61 1.13
CA ASP A 118 -2.48 13.84 1.25
C ASP A 118 -1.59 15.09 1.17
N ALA A 119 -2.20 16.22 0.85
CA ALA A 119 -1.52 17.52 0.91
C ALA A 119 -0.92 17.75 2.31
N GLY A 120 0.27 18.34 2.37
CA GLY A 120 1.06 18.45 3.60
C GLY A 120 1.95 17.25 3.89
N THR A 121 1.79 16.14 3.14
CA THR A 121 2.59 14.92 3.30
C THR A 121 3.25 14.48 2.00
N TYR A 122 4.25 13.63 2.08
CA TYR A 122 4.99 13.12 0.92
C TYR A 122 5.51 11.70 1.15
N GLN A 123 5.89 11.02 0.06
CA GLN A 123 6.63 9.77 0.14
C GLN A 123 7.71 9.70 -0.94
N SER A 124 8.97 9.69 -0.53
CA SER A 124 10.13 9.72 -1.44
C SER A 124 10.60 8.35 -1.93
N ALA A 125 10.18 7.28 -1.28
CA ALA A 125 10.50 5.90 -1.66
C ALA A 125 9.31 5.20 -2.32
N THR A 126 9.54 4.05 -2.91
CA THR A 126 8.51 3.16 -3.46
C THR A 126 8.23 2.02 -2.51
N GLY A 127 7.01 1.49 -2.53
CA GLY A 127 6.65 0.32 -1.72
C GLY A 127 6.41 0.61 -0.25
N GLU A 128 6.15 1.84 0.10
CA GLU A 128 5.97 2.28 1.48
C GLU A 128 4.53 2.12 1.97
N THR A 129 4.40 2.05 3.29
CA THR A 129 3.11 1.79 3.96
C THR A 129 2.45 3.05 4.53
N SER A 130 3.13 4.19 4.49
CA SER A 130 2.62 5.47 5.02
C SER A 130 3.31 6.64 4.35
N CYS A 131 2.73 7.83 4.50
CA CYS A 131 3.33 9.09 4.08
C CYS A 131 3.95 9.82 5.27
N MET A 132 4.96 10.65 5.00
CA MET A 132 5.66 11.48 5.98
C MET A 132 5.14 12.92 5.90
N ALA A 133 4.96 13.58 7.04
CA ALA A 133 4.62 15.00 7.08
C ALA A 133 5.79 15.87 6.60
N CYS A 134 5.51 16.92 5.84
CA CYS A 134 6.49 17.94 5.53
C CYS A 134 7.01 18.58 6.82
N GLN A 135 8.31 18.70 6.94
CA GLN A 135 8.94 19.37 8.07
C GLN A 135 8.76 20.89 8.00
N THR A 136 9.01 21.58 9.09
CA THR A 136 9.01 23.05 9.17
C THR A 136 9.83 23.67 8.03
N GLY A 137 9.43 24.84 7.54
CA GLY A 137 10.02 25.51 6.39
C GLY A 137 9.65 24.88 5.04
N ARG A 138 8.77 23.85 5.03
CA ARG A 138 8.36 23.15 3.81
C ARG A 138 6.86 22.87 3.79
N PHE A 139 6.32 22.69 2.59
CA PHE A 139 4.90 22.41 2.37
C PHE A 139 4.67 21.55 1.11
N THR A 140 3.47 20.99 0.98
CA THR A 140 2.94 20.47 -0.28
C THR A 140 1.48 20.88 -0.43
N SER A 141 1.13 21.53 -1.53
CA SER A 141 -0.22 22.07 -1.76
C SER A 141 -1.21 21.08 -2.37
N GLY A 142 -0.77 19.88 -2.73
CA GLY A 142 -1.64 18.87 -3.35
C GLY A 142 -1.19 17.44 -3.03
N PRO A 143 -2.03 16.45 -3.34
CA PRO A 143 -1.76 15.05 -3.06
C PRO A 143 -0.68 14.46 -3.97
N GLY A 144 -0.22 13.27 -3.62
CA GLY A 144 0.67 12.44 -4.43
C GLY A 144 2.09 12.98 -4.57
N LYS A 145 2.55 13.85 -3.68
CA LYS A 145 3.90 14.44 -3.76
C LYS A 145 4.98 13.51 -3.24
N SER A 146 6.08 13.44 -3.97
CA SER A 146 7.27 12.68 -3.56
C SER A 146 8.27 13.47 -2.73
N THR A 147 8.12 14.80 -2.66
CA THR A 147 8.98 15.71 -1.89
C THR A 147 8.19 16.92 -1.44
N CYS A 148 8.64 17.57 -0.37
CA CYS A 148 8.09 18.86 0.07
C CYS A 148 8.85 20.02 -0.55
N THR A 149 8.12 21.07 -0.93
CA THR A 149 8.66 22.32 -1.46
C THR A 149 9.10 23.24 -0.32
N LEU A 150 10.23 23.90 -0.45
CA LEU A 150 10.69 24.92 0.48
C LEU A 150 9.78 26.16 0.42
N CYS A 151 9.48 26.76 1.55
CA CYS A 151 8.83 28.06 1.60
C CYS A 151 9.65 29.08 0.79
N PRO A 152 9.00 29.91 -0.03
CA PRO A 152 9.69 30.96 -0.76
C PRO A 152 10.22 32.04 0.21
N ILE A 153 11.11 32.88 -0.28
CA ILE A 153 11.55 34.08 0.45
C ILE A 153 10.34 34.95 0.83
N GLY A 154 10.41 35.63 1.94
CA GLY A 154 9.31 36.41 2.51
C GLY A 154 8.27 35.56 3.25
N GLN A 155 8.39 34.22 3.23
CA GLN A 155 7.45 33.30 3.86
C GLN A 155 8.16 32.28 4.76
N HIS A 156 7.41 31.70 5.68
CA HIS A 156 7.87 30.67 6.61
C HIS A 156 6.80 29.63 6.87
N GLN A 157 7.20 28.53 7.51
CA GLN A 157 6.24 27.54 8.04
C GLN A 157 6.78 26.94 9.32
N SER A 158 6.14 27.24 10.44
CA SER A 158 6.58 26.82 11.77
C SER A 158 6.08 25.45 12.21
N SER A 159 5.15 24.86 11.46
CA SER A 159 4.51 23.59 11.80
C SER A 159 4.73 22.54 10.71
N ASN A 160 4.76 21.28 11.11
CA ASN A 160 4.83 20.15 10.17
C ASN A 160 3.49 19.89 9.49
N GLY A 161 3.53 19.23 8.33
CA GLY A 161 2.34 18.74 7.63
C GLY A 161 1.47 19.81 7.00
N LYS A 162 2.00 21.00 6.75
CA LYS A 162 1.25 22.13 6.21
C LYS A 162 1.20 22.14 4.68
N THR A 163 0.12 22.73 4.19
CA THR A 163 -0.19 22.78 2.75
C THR A 163 0.20 24.09 2.08
N ALA A 164 0.61 25.10 2.87
CA ALA A 164 1.06 26.41 2.41
C ALA A 164 2.07 27.00 3.41
N CYS A 165 2.80 28.00 2.97
CA CYS A 165 3.63 28.85 3.83
C CYS A 165 2.87 30.14 4.18
N GLU A 166 3.24 30.74 5.30
CA GLU A 166 2.67 31.98 5.84
C GLU A 166 3.63 33.15 5.56
N PRO A 167 3.13 34.32 5.17
CA PRO A 167 3.99 35.49 4.99
C PRO A 167 4.56 35.95 6.33
N CYS A 168 5.79 36.45 6.31
CA CYS A 168 6.38 37.08 7.49
C CYS A 168 5.59 38.32 7.87
N GLU A 169 5.31 38.47 9.16
CA GLU A 169 4.62 39.63 9.71
C GLU A 169 5.49 40.92 9.72
N PRO A 170 4.90 42.11 9.78
CA PRO A 170 5.64 43.36 9.90
C PRO A 170 6.66 43.33 11.07
N GLY A 171 7.83 43.89 10.83
CA GLY A 171 8.98 43.79 11.75
C GLY A 171 9.80 42.50 11.62
N THR A 172 9.41 41.61 10.71
CA THR A 172 10.13 40.33 10.43
C THR A 172 10.31 40.14 8.95
N PHE A 173 11.29 39.31 8.53
CA PHE A 173 11.60 39.03 7.13
C PHE A 173 12.12 37.61 6.91
N ALA A 174 12.09 37.14 5.67
CA ALA A 174 12.71 35.88 5.26
C ALA A 174 13.56 36.11 4.00
N ASP A 175 14.86 36.19 4.17
CA ASP A 175 15.86 36.41 3.12
C ASP A 175 16.30 35.15 2.36
N VAL A 176 15.97 33.96 2.91
CA VAL A 176 16.27 32.67 2.31
C VAL A 176 15.03 31.78 2.28
N ARG A 177 15.03 30.80 1.41
CA ARG A 177 13.95 29.82 1.31
C ARG A 177 13.99 28.82 2.46
N GLY A 178 12.84 28.29 2.82
CA GLY A 178 12.73 27.17 3.75
C GLY A 178 12.87 27.55 5.22
N LEU A 179 12.65 28.79 5.58
CA LEU A 179 12.66 29.21 6.98
C LEU A 179 11.47 28.62 7.75
N ALA A 180 11.75 28.09 8.93
CA ALA A 180 10.73 27.67 9.90
C ALA A 180 10.09 28.88 10.59
N THR A 181 10.87 29.94 10.82
CA THR A 181 10.43 31.19 11.45
C THR A 181 11.07 32.37 10.75
N CYS A 182 10.35 33.48 10.69
CA CYS A 182 10.90 34.72 10.14
C CYS A 182 11.96 35.33 11.06
N LYS A 183 12.96 35.98 10.49
CA LYS A 183 13.97 36.77 11.20
C LYS A 183 13.40 38.10 11.63
N LYS A 184 13.77 38.60 12.80
CA LYS A 184 13.36 39.93 13.27
C LYS A 184 14.27 41.01 12.69
N CYS A 185 13.70 42.19 12.38
CA CYS A 185 14.50 43.40 12.12
C CYS A 185 15.33 43.74 13.35
N THR A 186 16.58 44.12 13.15
CA THR A 186 17.48 44.55 14.23
C THR A 186 17.22 46.03 14.62
N PHE A 187 17.89 46.50 15.67
CA PHE A 187 17.80 47.88 16.08
C PHE A 187 18.18 48.85 14.94
N GLY A 188 17.45 49.94 14.79
CA GLY A 188 17.60 50.87 13.71
C GLY A 188 17.07 50.38 12.35
N GLN A 189 16.41 49.24 12.31
CA GLN A 189 15.79 48.69 11.10
C GLN A 189 14.27 48.47 11.30
N PHE A 190 13.53 48.57 10.21
CA PHE A 190 12.07 48.34 10.22
C PHE A 190 11.60 47.74 8.87
N ASN A 191 10.44 47.12 8.91
CA ASN A 191 9.57 46.92 7.77
C ASN A 191 8.12 47.05 8.19
N LYS A 192 7.23 47.49 7.29
CA LYS A 192 5.80 47.73 7.58
C LYS A 192 4.88 46.77 6.83
N GLY A 193 5.42 45.96 5.92
CA GLY A 193 4.64 45.03 5.10
C GLY A 193 4.80 43.58 5.52
N GLN A 194 3.85 42.75 5.10
CA GLN A 194 3.96 41.31 5.21
C GLN A 194 4.75 40.71 4.06
N GLY A 195 5.36 39.55 4.27
CA GLY A 195 6.03 38.80 3.23
C GLY A 195 7.32 39.42 2.71
N LEU A 196 7.93 40.31 3.48
CA LEU A 196 9.15 41.01 3.06
C LEU A 196 10.40 40.15 3.23
N THR A 197 11.40 40.43 2.39
CA THR A 197 12.66 39.69 2.33
C THR A 197 13.83 40.39 3.04
N GLU A 198 13.62 41.64 3.46
CA GLU A 198 14.60 42.45 4.13
C GLU A 198 13.94 43.51 5.03
N CYS A 199 14.73 44.10 5.92
CA CYS A 199 14.38 45.26 6.69
C CYS A 199 15.07 46.51 6.13
N LYS A 200 14.41 47.68 6.18
CA LYS A 200 14.96 48.98 5.81
C LYS A 200 15.59 49.64 7.03
N THR A 201 16.69 50.34 6.84
CA THR A 201 17.34 51.11 7.88
C THR A 201 16.57 52.43 8.12
N CYS A 202 16.43 52.86 9.38
CA CYS A 202 15.89 54.16 9.73
C CYS A 202 16.83 55.26 9.21
N THR A 203 16.25 56.32 8.64
CA THR A 203 17.04 57.48 8.18
C THR A 203 17.50 58.32 9.36
N ALA A 204 18.53 59.17 9.12
CA ALA A 204 19.07 60.06 10.14
C ALA A 204 17.93 60.92 10.76
N GLY A 205 17.90 61.05 12.08
CA GLY A 205 16.87 61.75 12.83
C GLY A 205 15.64 60.90 13.18
N GLN A 206 15.59 59.58 12.78
CA GLN A 206 14.53 58.64 13.14
C GLN A 206 15.04 57.54 14.09
N TYR A 207 14.18 57.15 14.99
CA TYR A 207 14.40 56.03 15.92
C TYR A 207 13.17 55.12 15.99
N ARG A 208 13.35 53.95 16.52
CA ARG A 208 12.26 52.97 16.79
C ARG A 208 12.11 52.74 18.26
#